data_38c34d1218aaf922dd212ca3d48a64b8
#
_entry.id   38c34d1218aaf922dd212ca3d48a64b8
#
_cell.length_a   1.000
_cell.length_b   1.000
_cell.length_c   1.000
_cell.angle_alpha   90.00
_cell.angle_beta   90.00
_cell.angle_gamma   90.00
#
_symmetry.space_group_name_H-M   'P 1'
#
loop_
_entity.id
_entity.type
_entity.pdbx_description
1 polymer ?
#
loop_
_entity_poly.entity_id
_entity_poly.type
_entity_poly.pdbx_seq_one_letter_code
_entity_poly.pdbx_strand_id
1 'polypeptide(L)'
;MRHAQRGARILAVSALIAAASFVIHADGTPSPIAAEIQLQLAQLFYDQGGYADALRAYQLALEKADSTQVRRARVGVIQMALRTAEFDVARLEAETLLKAEPDNGEAQALAGDALWASGHFEAAEAKYHEALATNSELARAHHGIAKSYAARTKLDDALVQAQMALRRAPRDLEIHHTVGMIYERMHKFEEAAAAYTNYTNLLPNKDHSEKADWSRAEIRFLRSFGQRVPFEMDPGAEEMNYTVDFRLVNDKVIVRAKVNGAPAQDFIVDTGSENTVITRTTAQRLNIQPITYTLSAGVGEVGLRGLQLARIDSLEIGELRLRNVPALIKNPPLRDMPTQETESLSPLALGFSMTIDYARRQLTFGRHLAQEPVDFELPLRLCRLAMVNGTLDGIHDANFVIDTGGEVISISQATASALGKSAPPNRIALKVYGTSGWDREAFLLPGVNLTFSAIRYTNYPMVVLNLDAPSALLGFQLGGTIGHKFLSKYRVGIDLEHSTLRLKAVTS
;
A
#
# COMPACT_ATOMS: atom_id res chain seq x y z
N MET A 1 -1.34 42.37 -9.78
CA MET A 1 -0.39 41.54 -10.52
C MET A 1 -0.78 40.04 -10.62
N ARG A 2 -1.34 39.38 -9.60
CA ARG A 2 -1.73 37.95 -9.65
C ARG A 2 -2.88 37.62 -10.62
N HIS A 3 -3.84 38.53 -10.86
CA HIS A 3 -4.93 38.33 -11.83
C HIS A 3 -4.49 38.43 -13.30
N ALA A 4 -3.52 39.28 -13.59
CA ALA A 4 -2.99 39.41 -14.97
C ALA A 4 -2.16 38.18 -15.38
N GLN A 5 -1.42 37.56 -14.45
CA GLN A 5 -0.69 36.33 -14.74
C GLN A 5 -1.62 35.11 -14.93
N ARG A 6 -2.81 35.05 -14.25
CA ARG A 6 -3.81 34.03 -14.49
C ARG A 6 -4.46 34.15 -15.87
N GLY A 7 -4.81 35.38 -16.27
CA GLY A 7 -5.38 35.61 -17.61
C GLY A 7 -4.43 35.25 -18.75
N ALA A 8 -3.15 35.58 -18.62
CA ALA A 8 -2.14 35.23 -19.62
C ALA A 8 -1.88 33.70 -19.72
N ARG A 9 -1.95 33.00 -18.60
CA ARG A 9 -1.80 31.53 -18.59
C ARG A 9 -3.00 30.81 -19.20
N ILE A 10 -4.24 31.28 -18.94
CA ILE A 10 -5.47 30.72 -19.52
C ILE A 10 -5.48 30.95 -21.03
N LEU A 11 -5.08 32.11 -21.53
CA LEU A 11 -4.95 32.40 -22.95
C LEU A 11 -3.85 31.55 -23.63
N ALA A 12 -2.73 31.30 -22.96
CA ALA A 12 -1.69 30.41 -23.47
C ALA A 12 -2.15 28.95 -23.56
N VAL A 13 -2.95 28.48 -22.59
CA VAL A 13 -3.56 27.13 -22.60
C VAL A 13 -4.57 27.01 -23.74
N SER A 14 -5.44 28.01 -23.92
CA SER A 14 -6.43 28.00 -25.02
C SER A 14 -5.77 28.05 -26.40
N ALA A 15 -4.66 28.79 -26.55
CA ALA A 15 -3.88 28.84 -27.79
C ALA A 15 -3.14 27.52 -28.06
N LEU A 16 -2.60 26.87 -27.02
CA LEU A 16 -1.93 25.56 -27.13
C LEU A 16 -2.96 24.44 -27.46
N ILE A 17 -4.13 24.44 -26.84
CA ILE A 17 -5.22 23.49 -27.14
C ILE A 17 -5.72 23.68 -28.57
N ALA A 18 -5.88 24.92 -29.05
CA ALA A 18 -6.27 25.21 -30.43
C ALA A 18 -5.19 24.76 -31.43
N ALA A 19 -3.90 24.97 -31.11
CA ALA A 19 -2.79 24.50 -31.94
C ALA A 19 -2.71 22.97 -31.98
N ALA A 20 -2.93 22.29 -30.85
CA ALA A 20 -2.99 20.82 -30.76
C ALA A 20 -4.13 20.24 -31.60
N SER A 21 -5.30 20.88 -31.59
CA SER A 21 -6.48 20.44 -32.37
C SER A 21 -6.27 20.55 -33.87
N PHE A 22 -5.43 21.47 -34.34
CA PHE A 22 -5.11 21.65 -35.77
C PHE A 22 -4.09 20.62 -36.30
N VAL A 23 -3.26 20.04 -35.41
CA VAL A 23 -2.18 19.09 -35.78
C VAL A 23 -2.64 17.64 -35.79
N ILE A 24 -3.82 17.32 -35.23
CA ILE A 24 -4.35 15.94 -35.08
C ILE A 24 -4.78 15.30 -36.43
N HIS A 25 -4.80 16.03 -37.53
CA HIS A 25 -5.28 15.53 -38.82
C HIS A 25 -4.16 15.18 -39.84
N ALA A 26 -2.92 15.01 -39.41
CA ALA A 26 -1.86 14.57 -40.29
C ALA A 26 -1.43 13.13 -40.02
N ASP A 27 -1.32 12.34 -41.07
CA ASP A 27 -0.87 10.95 -41.14
C ASP A 27 0.21 10.60 -40.11
N GLY A 28 0.27 9.30 -39.71
CA GLY A 28 1.11 8.73 -38.65
C GLY A 28 2.63 8.94 -38.71
N THR A 29 3.08 9.99 -39.35
CA THR A 29 4.49 10.40 -39.42
C THR A 29 4.93 11.16 -38.18
N PRO A 30 6.19 10.94 -37.71
CA PRO A 30 6.76 11.70 -36.60
C PRO A 30 6.66 13.22 -36.87
N SER A 31 6.16 13.96 -35.89
CA SER A 31 6.10 15.43 -35.93
C SER A 31 6.72 15.99 -34.64
N PRO A 32 8.03 16.31 -34.64
CA PRO A 32 8.73 16.82 -33.48
C PRO A 32 8.07 18.06 -32.87
N ILE A 33 7.45 18.92 -33.68
CA ILE A 33 6.72 20.09 -33.20
C ILE A 33 5.47 19.67 -32.45
N ALA A 34 4.69 18.69 -32.97
CA ALA A 34 3.52 18.18 -32.29
C ALA A 34 3.89 17.45 -30.99
N ALA A 35 4.97 16.67 -30.99
CA ALA A 35 5.49 16.03 -29.82
C ALA A 35 5.90 17.06 -28.75
N GLU A 36 6.60 18.13 -29.13
CA GLU A 36 7.02 19.17 -28.17
C GLU A 36 5.83 19.89 -27.54
N ILE A 37 4.78 20.19 -28.33
CA ILE A 37 3.54 20.78 -27.81
C ILE A 37 2.92 19.85 -26.76
N GLN A 38 2.85 18.54 -27.03
CA GLN A 38 2.29 17.57 -26.08
C GLN A 38 3.16 17.43 -24.82
N LEU A 39 4.49 17.49 -24.93
CA LEU A 39 5.40 17.50 -23.76
C LEU A 39 5.19 18.74 -22.88
N GLN A 40 4.96 19.90 -23.47
CA GLN A 40 4.66 21.13 -22.73
C GLN A 40 3.27 21.07 -22.07
N LEU A 41 2.28 20.53 -22.76
CA LEU A 41 0.93 20.28 -22.17
C LEU A 41 1.01 19.30 -21.01
N ALA A 42 1.77 18.22 -21.16
CA ALA A 42 1.96 17.25 -20.09
C ALA A 42 2.56 17.89 -18.83
N GLN A 43 3.58 18.74 -18.99
CA GLN A 43 4.16 19.47 -17.87
C GLN A 43 3.15 20.44 -17.23
N LEU A 44 2.36 21.13 -18.04
CA LEU A 44 1.32 22.05 -17.56
C LEU A 44 0.24 21.29 -16.74
N PHE A 45 -0.24 20.16 -17.24
CA PHE A 45 -1.18 19.30 -16.51
C PHE A 45 -0.58 18.77 -15.20
N TYR A 46 0.68 18.35 -15.23
CA TYR A 46 1.40 17.96 -14.02
C TYR A 46 1.43 19.09 -12.99
N ASP A 47 1.79 20.30 -13.38
CA ASP A 47 1.85 21.48 -12.48
C ASP A 47 0.46 21.85 -11.90
N GLN A 48 -0.61 21.45 -12.57
CA GLN A 48 -1.99 21.60 -12.11
C GLN A 48 -2.48 20.41 -11.27
N GLY A 49 -1.66 19.35 -11.10
CA GLY A 49 -2.04 18.11 -10.40
C GLY A 49 -2.94 17.18 -11.24
N GLY A 50 -3.12 17.44 -12.53
CA GLY A 50 -3.90 16.64 -13.46
C GLY A 50 -3.09 15.47 -14.02
N TYR A 51 -2.71 14.50 -13.16
CA TYR A 51 -1.78 13.42 -13.54
C TYR A 51 -2.31 12.52 -14.67
N ALA A 52 -3.62 12.26 -14.74
CA ALA A 52 -4.21 11.48 -15.82
C ALA A 52 -4.17 12.22 -17.18
N ASP A 53 -4.38 13.55 -17.17
CA ASP A 53 -4.24 14.37 -18.36
C ASP A 53 -2.77 14.47 -18.79
N ALA A 54 -1.86 14.60 -17.83
CA ALA A 54 -0.43 14.58 -18.07
C ALA A 54 0.03 13.25 -18.69
N LEU A 55 -0.49 12.10 -18.19
CA LEU A 55 -0.22 10.78 -18.76
C LEU A 55 -0.63 10.72 -20.22
N ARG A 56 -1.87 11.10 -20.53
CA ARG A 56 -2.38 11.11 -21.93
C ARG A 56 -1.52 12.01 -22.85
N ALA A 57 -1.14 13.19 -22.37
CA ALA A 57 -0.30 14.10 -23.15
C ALA A 57 1.12 13.52 -23.39
N TYR A 58 1.73 12.85 -22.40
CA TYR A 58 3.00 12.15 -22.61
C TYR A 58 2.87 10.98 -23.58
N GLN A 59 1.78 10.21 -23.54
CA GLN A 59 1.51 9.14 -24.51
C GLN A 59 1.38 9.68 -25.93
N LEU A 60 0.61 10.76 -26.13
CA LEU A 60 0.49 11.43 -27.42
C LEU A 60 1.83 12.03 -27.92
N ALA A 61 2.65 12.54 -26.98
CA ALA A 61 4.00 12.98 -27.31
C ALA A 61 4.85 11.80 -27.81
N LEU A 62 4.77 10.66 -27.13
CA LEU A 62 5.55 9.46 -27.49
C LEU A 62 5.22 8.94 -28.89
N GLU A 63 3.94 8.99 -29.31
CA GLU A 63 3.50 8.60 -30.65
C GLU A 63 4.09 9.47 -31.78
N LYS A 64 4.41 10.73 -31.48
CA LYS A 64 4.88 11.73 -32.45
C LYS A 64 6.35 12.11 -32.29
N ALA A 65 7.01 11.58 -31.26
CA ALA A 65 8.37 11.94 -30.86
C ALA A 65 9.41 11.50 -31.89
N ASP A 66 10.41 12.33 -32.09
CA ASP A 66 11.66 11.94 -32.74
C ASP A 66 12.62 11.26 -31.72
N SER A 67 13.78 10.84 -32.18
CA SER A 67 14.78 10.14 -31.34
C SER A 67 15.26 10.95 -30.15
N THR A 68 15.17 12.28 -30.16
CA THR A 68 15.60 13.16 -29.08
C THR A 68 14.51 13.34 -28.01
N GLN A 69 13.26 13.20 -28.40
CA GLN A 69 12.08 13.40 -27.57
C GLN A 69 11.54 12.11 -26.94
N VAL A 70 11.75 10.95 -27.59
CA VAL A 70 11.25 9.64 -27.16
C VAL A 70 11.58 9.35 -25.70
N ARG A 71 12.84 9.56 -25.29
CA ARG A 71 13.25 9.31 -23.91
C ARG A 71 12.47 10.17 -22.92
N ARG A 72 12.34 11.49 -23.19
CA ARG A 72 11.63 12.44 -22.32
C ARG A 72 10.14 12.08 -22.20
N ALA A 73 9.51 11.74 -23.32
CA ALA A 73 8.11 11.32 -23.34
C ALA A 73 7.92 10.01 -22.56
N ARG A 74 8.75 8.99 -22.79
CA ARG A 74 8.65 7.69 -22.11
C ARG A 74 8.86 7.79 -20.61
N VAL A 75 9.87 8.53 -20.16
CA VAL A 75 10.07 8.81 -18.72
C VAL A 75 8.83 9.49 -18.13
N GLY A 76 8.22 10.45 -18.83
CA GLY A 76 6.98 11.09 -18.43
C GLY A 76 5.82 10.11 -18.33
N VAL A 77 5.64 9.20 -19.30
CA VAL A 77 4.63 8.13 -19.24
C VAL A 77 4.83 7.26 -18.01
N ILE A 78 6.05 6.76 -17.77
CA ILE A 78 6.36 5.90 -16.60
C ILE A 78 5.99 6.62 -15.30
N GLN A 79 6.45 7.86 -15.11
CA GLN A 79 6.21 8.62 -13.88
C GLN A 79 4.73 8.93 -13.65
N MET A 80 3.99 9.28 -14.69
CA MET A 80 2.56 9.57 -14.56
C MET A 80 1.74 8.28 -14.37
N ALA A 81 2.07 7.21 -15.07
CA ALA A 81 1.42 5.92 -14.89
C ALA A 81 1.58 5.39 -13.45
N LEU A 82 2.77 5.54 -12.84
CA LEU A 82 2.98 5.23 -11.41
C LEU A 82 2.08 6.06 -10.48
N ARG A 83 1.83 7.34 -10.81
CA ARG A 83 0.99 8.24 -10.01
C ARG A 83 -0.51 8.01 -10.18
N THR A 84 -0.91 7.45 -11.31
CA THR A 84 -2.32 7.15 -11.63
C THR A 84 -2.69 5.69 -11.41
N ALA A 85 -1.76 4.89 -10.84
CA ALA A 85 -1.91 3.45 -10.62
C ALA A 85 -2.12 2.63 -11.91
N GLU A 86 -1.62 3.14 -13.04
CA GLU A 86 -1.56 2.42 -14.32
C GLU A 86 -0.29 1.56 -14.35
N PHE A 87 -0.19 0.59 -13.43
CA PHE A 87 1.06 -0.13 -13.14
C PHE A 87 1.58 -0.94 -14.34
N ASP A 88 0.70 -1.54 -15.15
CA ASP A 88 1.09 -2.28 -16.35
C ASP A 88 1.69 -1.36 -17.42
N VAL A 89 1.14 -0.15 -17.58
CA VAL A 89 1.69 0.86 -18.48
C VAL A 89 3.08 1.28 -18.02
N ALA A 90 3.24 1.55 -16.73
CA ALA A 90 4.54 1.91 -16.15
C ALA A 90 5.58 0.80 -16.39
N ARG A 91 5.20 -0.48 -16.17
CA ARG A 91 6.08 -1.63 -16.35
C ARG A 91 6.51 -1.80 -17.82
N LEU A 92 5.57 -1.79 -18.75
CA LEU A 92 5.86 -1.95 -20.18
C LEU A 92 6.82 -0.87 -20.71
N GLU A 93 6.55 0.40 -20.36
CA GLU A 93 7.39 1.51 -20.81
C GLU A 93 8.76 1.54 -20.11
N ALA A 94 8.84 1.12 -18.84
CA ALA A 94 10.11 1.01 -18.14
C ALA A 94 10.98 -0.13 -18.69
N GLU A 95 10.38 -1.28 -19.03
CA GLU A 95 11.07 -2.38 -19.72
C GLU A 95 11.60 -1.95 -21.09
N THR A 96 10.79 -1.18 -21.82
CA THR A 96 11.18 -0.65 -23.14
C THR A 96 12.33 0.34 -23.03
N LEU A 97 12.29 1.23 -22.02
CA LEU A 97 13.38 2.18 -21.75
C LEU A 97 14.66 1.44 -21.36
N LEU A 98 14.56 0.45 -20.46
CA LEU A 98 15.70 -0.34 -20.01
C LEU A 98 16.35 -1.14 -21.15
N LYS A 99 15.55 -1.70 -22.07
CA LYS A 99 16.07 -2.39 -23.27
C LYS A 99 16.85 -1.44 -24.19
N ALA A 100 16.41 -0.18 -24.30
CA ALA A 100 17.09 0.83 -25.11
C ALA A 100 18.35 1.38 -24.42
N GLU A 101 18.37 1.43 -23.10
CA GLU A 101 19.43 2.03 -22.27
C GLU A 101 19.82 1.11 -21.11
N PRO A 102 20.39 -0.10 -21.35
CA PRO A 102 20.60 -1.10 -20.29
C PRO A 102 21.63 -0.65 -19.24
N ASP A 103 22.61 0.17 -19.62
CA ASP A 103 23.68 0.66 -18.74
C ASP A 103 23.37 2.05 -18.16
N ASN A 104 22.12 2.52 -18.27
CA ASN A 104 21.71 3.81 -17.73
C ASN A 104 21.09 3.63 -16.34
N GLY A 105 21.75 4.15 -15.31
CA GLY A 105 21.29 4.01 -13.92
C GLY A 105 19.89 4.57 -13.66
N GLU A 106 19.47 5.67 -14.34
CA GLU A 106 18.10 6.20 -14.20
C GLU A 106 17.06 5.26 -14.85
N ALA A 107 17.39 4.63 -15.99
CA ALA A 107 16.51 3.63 -16.61
C ALA A 107 16.39 2.38 -15.73
N GLN A 108 17.49 1.92 -15.12
CA GLN A 108 17.50 0.81 -14.16
C GLN A 108 16.65 1.14 -12.93
N ALA A 109 16.78 2.36 -12.36
CA ALA A 109 16.00 2.78 -11.20
C ALA A 109 14.51 2.96 -11.53
N LEU A 110 14.15 3.48 -12.71
CA LEU A 110 12.75 3.54 -13.17
C LEU A 110 12.15 2.14 -13.38
N ALA A 111 12.94 1.19 -13.90
CA ALA A 111 12.52 -0.21 -13.95
C ALA A 111 12.31 -0.78 -12.56
N GLY A 112 13.14 -0.43 -11.59
CA GLY A 112 12.94 -0.75 -10.17
C GLY A 112 11.62 -0.19 -9.63
N ASP A 113 11.30 1.08 -9.90
CA ASP A 113 10.03 1.69 -9.47
C ASP A 113 8.81 0.99 -10.11
N ALA A 114 8.88 0.63 -11.37
CA ALA A 114 7.80 -0.07 -12.08
C ALA A 114 7.62 -1.51 -11.55
N LEU A 115 8.71 -2.22 -11.25
CA LEU A 115 8.69 -3.54 -10.61
C LEU A 115 8.09 -3.45 -9.20
N TRP A 116 8.48 -2.44 -8.41
CA TRP A 116 7.88 -2.19 -7.10
C TRP A 116 6.38 -1.98 -7.19
N ALA A 117 5.96 -1.12 -8.11
CA ALA A 117 4.55 -0.82 -8.34
C ALA A 117 3.75 -2.03 -8.87
N SER A 118 4.41 -2.97 -9.55
CA SER A 118 3.82 -4.26 -9.93
C SER A 118 3.85 -5.31 -8.82
N GLY A 119 4.38 -4.99 -7.63
CA GLY A 119 4.47 -5.90 -6.48
C GLY A 119 5.65 -6.88 -6.51
N HIS A 120 6.60 -6.72 -7.44
CA HIS A 120 7.80 -7.55 -7.55
C HIS A 120 8.96 -6.94 -6.75
N PHE A 121 8.84 -6.95 -5.43
CA PHE A 121 9.71 -6.20 -4.51
C PHE A 121 11.18 -6.62 -4.55
N GLU A 122 11.48 -7.93 -4.65
CA GLU A 122 12.83 -8.46 -4.71
C GLU A 122 13.52 -8.06 -6.02
N ALA A 123 12.81 -8.16 -7.14
CA ALA A 123 13.32 -7.74 -8.45
C ALA A 123 13.53 -6.22 -8.51
N ALA A 124 12.64 -5.45 -7.88
CA ALA A 124 12.79 -4.00 -7.76
C ALA A 124 14.06 -3.62 -6.99
N GLU A 125 14.30 -4.26 -5.85
CA GLU A 125 15.50 -4.03 -5.03
C GLU A 125 16.78 -4.37 -5.80
N ALA A 126 16.80 -5.49 -6.54
CA ALA A 126 17.93 -5.83 -7.40
C ALA A 126 18.20 -4.74 -8.44
N LYS A 127 17.17 -4.17 -9.08
CA LYS A 127 17.32 -3.07 -10.04
C LYS A 127 17.82 -1.79 -9.40
N TYR A 128 17.43 -1.48 -8.18
CA TYR A 128 17.98 -0.32 -7.46
C TYR A 128 19.47 -0.51 -7.13
N HIS A 129 19.89 -1.73 -6.77
CA HIS A 129 21.31 -2.04 -6.57
C HIS A 129 22.12 -1.95 -7.86
N GLU A 130 21.61 -2.46 -8.99
CA GLU A 130 22.23 -2.29 -10.31
C GLU A 130 22.40 -0.78 -10.63
N ALA A 131 21.34 0.03 -10.41
CA ALA A 131 21.40 1.46 -10.63
C ALA A 131 22.45 2.17 -9.77
N LEU A 132 22.60 1.78 -8.49
CA LEU A 132 23.64 2.32 -7.61
C LEU A 132 25.04 1.85 -8.00
N ALA A 133 25.20 0.66 -8.56
CA ALA A 133 26.47 0.21 -9.10
C ALA A 133 26.91 1.04 -10.33
N THR A 134 25.93 1.49 -11.14
CA THR A 134 26.17 2.37 -12.28
C THR A 134 26.41 3.83 -11.85
N ASN A 135 25.62 4.31 -10.88
CA ASN A 135 25.73 5.66 -10.34
C ASN A 135 25.36 5.66 -8.84
N SER A 136 26.39 5.64 -7.99
CA SER A 136 26.24 5.60 -6.53
C SER A 136 25.57 6.83 -5.91
N GLU A 137 25.37 7.90 -6.67
CA GLU A 137 24.76 9.16 -6.22
C GLU A 137 23.28 9.29 -6.64
N LEU A 138 22.69 8.24 -7.23
CA LEU A 138 21.36 8.30 -7.80
C LEU A 138 20.27 8.32 -6.72
N ALA A 139 19.64 9.50 -6.53
CA ALA A 139 18.60 9.72 -5.51
C ALA A 139 17.44 8.71 -5.63
N ARG A 140 16.97 8.44 -6.84
CA ARG A 140 15.87 7.49 -7.10
C ARG A 140 16.19 6.08 -6.60
N ALA A 141 17.40 5.61 -6.83
CA ALA A 141 17.82 4.28 -6.40
C ALA A 141 17.95 4.19 -4.86
N HIS A 142 18.55 5.20 -4.21
CA HIS A 142 18.56 5.29 -2.76
C HIS A 142 17.14 5.34 -2.16
N HIS A 143 16.21 6.07 -2.79
CA HIS A 143 14.81 6.10 -2.39
C HIS A 143 14.15 4.71 -2.50
N GLY A 144 14.41 3.99 -3.61
CA GLY A 144 13.93 2.61 -3.79
C GLY A 144 14.45 1.65 -2.72
N ILE A 145 15.74 1.71 -2.40
CA ILE A 145 16.34 0.92 -1.32
C ILE A 145 15.75 1.30 0.05
N ALA A 146 15.48 2.60 0.30
CA ALA A 146 14.81 3.03 1.53
C ALA A 146 13.44 2.37 1.68
N LYS A 147 12.62 2.33 0.63
CA LYS A 147 11.32 1.62 0.62
C LYS A 147 11.51 0.13 0.91
N SER A 148 12.52 -0.49 0.31
CA SER A 148 12.83 -1.91 0.49
C SER A 148 13.23 -2.26 1.93
N TYR A 149 14.08 -1.45 2.55
CA TYR A 149 14.43 -1.61 3.97
C TYR A 149 13.23 -1.35 4.89
N ALA A 150 12.43 -0.31 4.62
CA ALA A 150 11.21 -0.04 5.38
C ALA A 150 10.24 -1.24 5.31
N ALA A 151 10.06 -1.85 4.13
CA ALA A 151 9.22 -3.03 3.96
C ALA A 151 9.75 -4.27 4.72
N ARG A 152 11.05 -4.32 5.03
CA ARG A 152 11.65 -5.34 5.91
C ARG A 152 11.76 -4.90 7.37
N THR A 153 11.04 -3.87 7.77
CA THR A 153 11.07 -3.30 9.14
C THR A 153 12.44 -2.78 9.61
N LYS A 154 13.43 -2.69 8.72
CA LYS A 154 14.75 -2.10 8.99
C LYS A 154 14.68 -0.58 8.89
N LEU A 155 13.98 0.04 9.87
CA LEU A 155 13.59 1.45 9.77
C LEU A 155 14.77 2.41 9.86
N ASP A 156 15.79 2.11 10.65
CA ASP A 156 16.99 2.94 10.75
C ASP A 156 17.79 2.92 9.44
N ASP A 157 18.00 1.74 8.84
CA ASP A 157 18.65 1.60 7.53
C ASP A 157 17.84 2.31 6.43
N ALA A 158 16.52 2.18 6.48
CA ALA A 158 15.61 2.87 5.57
C ALA A 158 15.75 4.40 5.67
N LEU A 159 15.82 4.94 6.89
CA LEU A 159 16.01 6.37 7.13
C LEU A 159 17.35 6.86 6.59
N VAL A 160 18.43 6.11 6.78
CA VAL A 160 19.75 6.43 6.22
C VAL A 160 19.68 6.55 4.70
N GLN A 161 19.08 5.58 4.01
CA GLN A 161 18.95 5.61 2.56
C GLN A 161 18.03 6.76 2.07
N ALA A 162 16.92 6.99 2.75
CA ALA A 162 16.02 8.10 2.44
C ALA A 162 16.72 9.47 2.62
N GLN A 163 17.57 9.63 3.64
CA GLN A 163 18.38 10.83 3.83
C GLN A 163 19.46 11.00 2.76
N MET A 164 20.07 9.89 2.28
CA MET A 164 20.96 9.93 1.12
C MET A 164 20.23 10.42 -0.12
N ALA A 165 19.03 9.91 -0.38
CA ALA A 165 18.18 10.36 -1.47
C ALA A 165 17.84 11.86 -1.35
N LEU A 166 17.42 12.33 -0.16
CA LEU A 166 17.09 13.75 0.08
C LEU A 166 18.28 14.70 -0.14
N ARG A 167 19.49 14.30 0.22
CA ARG A 167 20.69 15.12 -0.06
C ARG A 167 20.91 15.37 -1.55
N ARG A 168 20.48 14.45 -2.42
CA ARG A 168 20.62 14.55 -3.89
C ARG A 168 19.40 15.18 -4.56
N ALA A 169 18.21 14.94 -4.02
CA ALA A 169 16.94 15.44 -4.54
C ALA A 169 16.08 16.05 -3.41
N PRO A 170 16.47 17.20 -2.84
CA PRO A 170 15.81 17.78 -1.66
C PRO A 170 14.40 18.30 -1.93
N ARG A 171 13.99 18.39 -3.20
CA ARG A 171 12.65 18.80 -3.61
C ARG A 171 11.82 17.68 -4.18
N ASP A 172 12.28 16.43 -4.10
CA ASP A 172 11.47 15.27 -4.49
C ASP A 172 10.44 14.97 -3.40
N LEU A 173 9.17 15.15 -3.77
CA LEU A 173 8.06 15.00 -2.84
C LEU A 173 7.87 13.57 -2.37
N GLU A 174 8.13 12.56 -3.23
CA GLU A 174 7.93 11.14 -2.87
C GLU A 174 8.95 10.70 -1.81
N ILE A 175 10.16 11.26 -1.82
CA ILE A 175 11.17 10.98 -0.79
C ILE A 175 10.70 11.55 0.56
N HIS A 176 10.17 12.78 0.58
CA HIS A 176 9.60 13.36 1.81
C HIS A 176 8.43 12.55 2.36
N HIS A 177 7.57 12.03 1.49
CA HIS A 177 6.48 11.15 1.88
C HIS A 177 7.02 9.86 2.53
N THR A 178 8.02 9.22 1.90
CA THR A 178 8.65 8.01 2.44
C THR A 178 9.33 8.25 3.78
N VAL A 179 10.02 9.39 3.96
CA VAL A 179 10.60 9.79 5.25
C VAL A 179 9.52 9.95 6.32
N GLY A 180 8.37 10.55 5.96
CA GLY A 180 7.21 10.67 6.85
C GLY A 180 6.72 9.30 7.31
N MET A 181 6.50 8.36 6.38
CA MET A 181 6.09 6.99 6.70
C MET A 181 7.11 6.24 7.58
N ILE A 182 8.41 6.42 7.35
CA ILE A 182 9.46 5.79 8.17
C ILE A 182 9.37 6.33 9.60
N TYR A 183 9.32 7.67 9.78
CA TYR A 183 9.21 8.27 11.12
C TYR A 183 7.92 7.89 11.84
N GLU A 184 6.80 7.82 11.13
CA GLU A 184 5.52 7.37 11.69
C GLU A 184 5.63 5.94 12.23
N ARG A 185 6.24 5.01 11.48
CA ARG A 185 6.49 3.63 11.93
C ARG A 185 7.52 3.52 13.04
N MET A 186 8.42 4.50 13.18
CA MET A 186 9.33 4.65 14.33
C MET A 186 8.63 5.31 15.54
N HIS A 187 7.34 5.60 15.44
CA HIS A 187 6.55 6.35 16.42
C HIS A 187 7.06 7.78 16.72
N LYS A 188 7.84 8.35 15.79
CA LYS A 188 8.37 9.73 15.83
C LYS A 188 7.40 10.66 15.12
N PHE A 189 6.24 10.90 15.75
CA PHE A 189 5.10 11.56 15.11
C PHE A 189 5.34 13.02 14.75
N GLU A 190 6.14 13.77 15.49
CA GLU A 190 6.44 15.15 15.13
C GLU A 190 7.37 15.23 13.91
N GLU A 191 8.39 14.35 13.85
CA GLU A 191 9.28 14.24 12.69
C GLU A 191 8.52 13.76 11.45
N ALA A 192 7.57 12.82 11.62
CA ALA A 192 6.68 12.40 10.55
C ALA A 192 5.82 13.56 10.04
N ALA A 193 5.21 14.33 10.94
CA ALA A 193 4.41 15.51 10.61
C ALA A 193 5.23 16.59 9.89
N ALA A 194 6.50 16.79 10.28
CA ALA A 194 7.42 17.70 9.59
C ALA A 194 7.73 17.22 8.16
N ALA A 195 8.01 15.93 7.97
CA ALA A 195 8.27 15.35 6.65
C ALA A 195 7.03 15.44 5.73
N TYR A 196 5.84 15.11 6.23
CA TYR A 196 4.58 15.29 5.49
C TYR A 196 4.24 16.75 5.21
N THR A 197 4.66 17.69 6.04
CA THR A 197 4.54 19.13 5.76
C THR A 197 5.40 19.51 4.55
N ASN A 198 6.64 19.01 4.45
CA ASN A 198 7.49 19.22 3.28
C ASN A 198 6.87 18.58 2.02
N TYR A 199 6.38 17.35 2.11
CA TYR A 199 5.63 16.69 1.04
C TYR A 199 4.48 17.57 0.54
N THR A 200 3.60 18.01 1.45
CA THR A 200 2.43 18.83 1.11
C THR A 200 2.82 20.14 0.44
N ASN A 201 3.91 20.78 0.89
CA ASN A 201 4.40 22.03 0.31
C ASN A 201 4.96 21.88 -1.10
N LEU A 202 5.43 20.69 -1.46
CA LEU A 202 5.96 20.35 -2.79
C LEU A 202 4.89 19.84 -3.78
N LEU A 203 3.69 19.49 -3.29
CA LEU A 203 2.62 18.99 -4.14
C LEU A 203 2.20 20.05 -5.17
N PRO A 204 2.08 19.67 -6.46
CA PRO A 204 1.43 20.50 -7.45
C PRO A 204 0.00 20.87 -7.02
N ASN A 205 -0.40 22.11 -7.28
CA ASN A 205 -1.74 22.61 -6.96
C ASN A 205 -2.23 22.28 -5.53
N LYS A 206 -1.33 22.36 -4.55
CA LYS A 206 -1.53 21.94 -3.16
C LYS A 206 -2.77 22.52 -2.47
N ASP A 207 -3.24 23.69 -2.93
CA ASP A 207 -4.39 24.39 -2.34
C ASP A 207 -5.73 23.80 -2.79
N HIS A 208 -5.73 22.93 -3.83
CA HIS A 208 -6.91 22.29 -4.41
C HIS A 208 -6.69 20.79 -4.68
N SER A 209 -5.69 20.18 -4.05
CA SER A 209 -5.35 18.76 -4.22
C SER A 209 -5.92 17.93 -3.09
N GLU A 210 -6.68 16.86 -3.42
CA GLU A 210 -7.15 15.88 -2.44
C GLU A 210 -6.00 15.22 -1.68
N LYS A 211 -4.87 14.96 -2.36
CA LYS A 211 -3.65 14.44 -1.70
C LYS A 211 -3.12 15.40 -0.64
N ALA A 212 -3.19 16.69 -0.90
CA ALA A 212 -2.77 17.70 0.08
C ALA A 212 -3.77 17.81 1.24
N ASP A 213 -5.07 17.65 1.00
CA ASP A 213 -6.08 17.64 2.07
C ASP A 213 -5.91 16.43 2.97
N TRP A 214 -5.68 15.25 2.38
CA TRP A 214 -5.38 14.04 3.14
C TRP A 214 -4.09 14.20 3.96
N SER A 215 -3.01 14.68 3.36
CA SER A 215 -1.73 14.90 4.06
C SER A 215 -1.87 15.91 5.21
N ARG A 216 -2.65 16.98 5.02
CA ARG A 216 -2.96 17.95 6.09
C ARG A 216 -3.77 17.31 7.22
N ALA A 217 -4.66 16.38 6.90
CA ALA A 217 -5.41 15.64 7.90
C ALA A 217 -4.46 14.73 8.72
N GLU A 218 -3.56 14.03 8.07
CA GLU A 218 -2.53 13.20 8.71
C GLU A 218 -1.62 14.01 9.62
N ILE A 219 -1.10 15.15 9.13
CA ILE A 219 -0.30 16.08 9.94
C ILE A 219 -1.04 16.54 11.20
N ARG A 220 -2.34 16.87 11.08
CA ARG A 220 -3.16 17.24 12.26
C ARG A 220 -3.28 16.09 13.24
N PHE A 221 -3.47 14.86 12.73
CA PHE A 221 -3.56 13.68 13.57
C PHE A 221 -2.28 13.45 14.36
N LEU A 222 -1.13 13.38 13.67
CA LEU A 222 0.17 13.17 14.29
C LEU A 222 0.49 14.24 15.35
N ARG A 223 0.28 15.53 15.03
CA ARG A 223 0.49 16.63 15.96
C ARG A 223 -0.48 16.67 17.14
N SER A 224 -1.63 16.00 17.03
CA SER A 224 -2.59 15.92 18.15
C SER A 224 -2.06 15.13 19.34
N PHE A 225 -1.00 14.37 19.17
CA PHE A 225 -0.33 13.65 20.24
C PHE A 225 0.47 14.60 21.16
N GLY A 226 1.01 15.70 20.63
CA GLY A 226 1.81 16.66 21.40
C GLY A 226 2.98 15.97 22.10
N GLN A 227 3.03 16.03 23.41
CA GLN A 227 4.07 15.38 24.22
C GLN A 227 3.76 13.90 24.58
N ARG A 228 2.65 13.34 24.10
CA ARG A 228 2.29 11.96 24.37
C ARG A 228 3.09 11.03 23.47
N VAL A 229 3.66 10.00 24.05
CA VAL A 229 4.35 8.95 23.29
C VAL A 229 3.30 7.98 22.72
N PRO A 230 3.24 7.81 21.38
CA PRO A 230 2.33 6.84 20.78
C PRO A 230 2.71 5.42 21.20
N PHE A 231 1.70 4.58 21.43
CA PHE A 231 1.89 3.18 21.86
C PHE A 231 2.78 3.04 23.10
N GLU A 232 2.72 4.02 24.01
CA GLU A 232 3.52 4.02 25.24
C GLU A 232 3.24 2.78 26.07
N MET A 233 4.30 2.10 26.50
CA MET A 233 4.29 0.93 27.35
C MET A 233 4.89 1.23 28.73
N ASP A 234 4.62 0.37 29.69
CA ASP A 234 5.30 0.44 30.99
C ASP A 234 6.79 0.05 30.84
N PRO A 235 7.70 0.57 31.66
CA PRO A 235 9.11 0.23 31.59
C PRO A 235 9.36 -1.29 31.65
N GLY A 236 10.15 -1.81 30.72
CA GLY A 236 10.47 -3.24 30.58
C GLY A 236 9.38 -4.09 29.90
N ALA A 237 8.23 -3.53 29.61
CA ALA A 237 7.14 -4.25 28.94
C ALA A 237 7.47 -4.56 27.45
N GLU A 238 8.40 -3.83 26.86
CA GLU A 238 8.83 -4.05 25.46
C GLU A 238 9.58 -5.37 25.27
N GLU A 239 10.25 -5.86 26.30
CA GLU A 239 11.00 -7.13 26.29
C GLU A 239 10.11 -8.36 26.58
N MET A 240 8.85 -8.14 26.90
CA MET A 240 7.94 -9.21 27.26
C MET A 240 7.17 -9.76 26.08
N ASN A 241 6.86 -11.06 26.14
CA ASN A 241 5.89 -11.69 25.26
C ASN A 241 4.57 -11.87 26.00
N TYR A 242 3.48 -11.55 25.35
CA TYR A 242 2.13 -11.59 25.87
C TYR A 242 1.35 -12.71 25.20
N THR A 243 0.77 -13.61 26.00
CA THR A 243 -0.05 -14.70 25.48
C THR A 243 -1.48 -14.54 26.00
N VAL A 244 -2.44 -14.57 25.10
CA VAL A 244 -3.86 -14.50 25.39
C VAL A 244 -4.59 -15.64 24.71
N ASP A 245 -5.62 -16.18 25.37
CA ASP A 245 -6.52 -17.15 24.75
C ASP A 245 -7.45 -16.45 23.76
N PHE A 246 -7.78 -17.15 22.66
CA PHE A 246 -8.76 -16.68 21.70
C PHE A 246 -9.88 -17.67 21.46
N ARG A 247 -11.00 -17.17 20.96
CA ARG A 247 -12.12 -17.97 20.45
C ARG A 247 -12.17 -17.89 18.94
N LEU A 248 -12.58 -18.97 18.29
CA LEU A 248 -12.96 -18.91 16.87
C LEU A 248 -14.48 -18.72 16.78
N VAL A 249 -14.89 -17.68 16.10
CA VAL A 249 -16.28 -17.37 15.81
C VAL A 249 -16.39 -17.07 14.31
N ASN A 250 -17.12 -17.87 13.56
CA ASN A 250 -17.22 -17.76 12.09
C ASN A 250 -15.85 -17.66 11.42
N ASP A 251 -14.93 -18.57 11.78
CA ASP A 251 -13.55 -18.58 11.28
C ASP A 251 -12.72 -17.33 11.58
N LYS A 252 -13.13 -16.48 12.54
CA LYS A 252 -12.37 -15.32 13.00
C LYS A 252 -11.72 -15.59 14.34
N VAL A 253 -10.47 -15.16 14.49
CA VAL A 253 -9.74 -15.18 15.76
C VAL A 253 -10.24 -14.00 16.60
N ILE A 254 -10.89 -14.29 17.74
CA ILE A 254 -11.49 -13.29 18.63
C ILE A 254 -10.75 -13.29 19.97
N VAL A 255 -10.20 -12.14 20.34
CA VAL A 255 -9.58 -11.89 21.63
C VAL A 255 -10.41 -10.90 22.47
N ARG A 256 -10.18 -10.88 23.77
CA ARG A 256 -10.80 -9.92 24.68
C ARG A 256 -9.83 -8.77 24.94
N ALA A 257 -10.28 -7.53 24.71
CA ALA A 257 -9.49 -6.33 25.00
C ALA A 257 -10.34 -5.28 25.69
N LYS A 258 -9.69 -4.40 26.49
CA LYS A 258 -10.32 -3.26 27.14
C LYS A 258 -9.87 -1.98 26.48
N VAL A 259 -10.80 -1.05 26.29
CA VAL A 259 -10.55 0.30 25.77
C VAL A 259 -10.85 1.30 26.88
N ASN A 260 -9.90 2.17 27.20
CA ASN A 260 -10.02 3.24 28.21
C ASN A 260 -10.55 2.73 29.57
N GLY A 261 -10.07 1.54 30.01
CA GLY A 261 -10.47 0.94 31.28
C GLY A 261 -11.90 0.39 31.32
N ALA A 262 -12.65 0.41 30.23
CA ALA A 262 -13.98 -0.16 30.15
C ALA A 262 -13.96 -1.70 30.26
N PRO A 263 -15.10 -2.37 30.52
CA PRO A 263 -15.17 -3.83 30.50
C PRO A 263 -14.66 -4.40 29.18
N ALA A 264 -13.94 -5.54 29.25
CA ALA A 264 -13.37 -6.19 28.09
C ALA A 264 -14.46 -6.56 27.07
N GLN A 265 -14.19 -6.30 25.80
CA GLN A 265 -15.07 -6.60 24.67
C GLN A 265 -14.32 -7.41 23.61
N ASP A 266 -15.04 -7.93 22.63
CA ASP A 266 -14.50 -8.79 21.59
C ASP A 266 -13.82 -7.95 20.52
N PHE A 267 -12.62 -8.37 20.11
CA PHE A 267 -11.86 -7.83 18.99
C PHE A 267 -11.49 -8.95 18.02
N ILE A 268 -11.76 -8.75 16.74
CA ILE A 268 -11.21 -9.60 15.68
C ILE A 268 -9.70 -9.30 15.57
N VAL A 269 -8.87 -10.33 15.57
CA VAL A 269 -7.46 -10.21 15.19
C VAL A 269 -7.40 -10.19 13.66
N ASP A 270 -7.06 -9.03 13.09
CA ASP A 270 -7.17 -8.75 11.67
C ASP A 270 -5.85 -8.17 11.14
N THR A 271 -5.01 -9.03 10.55
CA THR A 271 -3.74 -8.62 9.94
C THR A 271 -3.91 -7.94 8.58
N GLY A 272 -5.10 -8.00 8.00
CA GLY A 272 -5.50 -7.22 6.83
C GLY A 272 -5.89 -5.77 7.16
N SER A 273 -5.84 -5.38 8.46
CA SER A 273 -6.10 -4.01 8.90
C SER A 273 -4.80 -3.30 9.29
N GLU A 274 -4.66 -2.05 8.89
CA GLU A 274 -3.50 -1.18 9.16
C GLU A 274 -3.56 -0.51 10.55
N ASN A 275 -4.69 -0.59 11.25
CA ASN A 275 -4.92 0.07 12.52
C ASN A 275 -5.83 -0.75 13.44
N THR A 276 -5.84 -0.37 14.73
CA THR A 276 -6.94 -0.75 15.63
C THR A 276 -8.21 -0.01 15.19
N VAL A 277 -9.31 -0.75 15.07
CA VAL A 277 -10.61 -0.21 14.64
C VAL A 277 -11.63 -0.41 15.74
N ILE A 278 -12.30 0.67 16.13
CA ILE A 278 -13.42 0.64 17.07
C ILE A 278 -14.72 0.98 16.34
N THR A 279 -15.84 0.45 16.82
CA THR A 279 -17.16 0.79 16.29
C THR A 279 -17.56 2.20 16.73
N ARG A 280 -18.49 2.80 15.99
CA ARG A 280 -19.08 4.08 16.37
C ARG A 280 -19.78 4.00 17.73
N THR A 281 -20.44 2.87 18.01
CA THR A 281 -21.10 2.61 19.28
C THR A 281 -20.11 2.64 20.45
N THR A 282 -18.96 1.98 20.30
CA THR A 282 -17.89 2.02 21.32
C THR A 282 -17.31 3.42 21.46
N ALA A 283 -17.02 4.12 20.36
CA ALA A 283 -16.51 5.49 20.40
C ALA A 283 -17.47 6.43 21.16
N GLN A 284 -18.78 6.38 20.88
CA GLN A 284 -19.80 7.18 21.56
C GLN A 284 -19.89 6.83 23.04
N ARG A 285 -19.97 5.53 23.37
CA ARG A 285 -20.07 5.05 24.77
C ARG A 285 -18.89 5.49 25.62
N LEU A 286 -17.69 5.52 25.05
CA LEU A 286 -16.42 5.86 25.74
C LEU A 286 -16.01 7.31 25.51
N ASN A 287 -16.84 8.13 24.87
CA ASN A 287 -16.59 9.54 24.55
C ASN A 287 -15.27 9.75 23.78
N ILE A 288 -14.91 8.81 22.89
CA ILE A 288 -13.74 8.91 22.02
C ILE A 288 -14.12 9.79 20.83
N GLN A 289 -13.50 10.97 20.74
CA GLN A 289 -13.79 11.94 19.70
C GLN A 289 -12.89 11.75 18.49
N PRO A 290 -13.41 11.88 17.26
CA PRO A 290 -12.57 11.89 16.09
C PRO A 290 -11.70 13.16 16.06
N ILE A 291 -10.45 13.02 15.68
CA ILE A 291 -9.49 14.12 15.53
C ILE A 291 -9.52 14.64 14.10
N THR A 292 -9.57 13.74 13.13
CA THR A 292 -9.58 14.03 11.71
C THR A 292 -10.11 12.83 10.92
N TYR A 293 -9.92 12.86 9.59
CA TYR A 293 -10.32 11.81 8.67
C TYR A 293 -9.12 11.30 7.87
N THR A 294 -9.13 10.03 7.53
CA THR A 294 -8.19 9.40 6.59
C THR A 294 -8.93 8.67 5.49
N LEU A 295 -8.22 8.33 4.41
CA LEU A 295 -8.75 7.49 3.35
C LEU A 295 -8.50 6.01 3.67
N SER A 296 -9.47 5.19 3.35
CA SER A 296 -9.38 3.73 3.41
C SER A 296 -9.91 3.13 2.12
N ALA A 297 -9.33 2.05 1.70
CA ALA A 297 -9.81 1.23 0.59
C ALA A 297 -9.85 -0.24 1.03
N GLY A 298 -10.88 -0.93 0.61
CA GLY A 298 -11.04 -2.37 0.85
C GLY A 298 -11.80 -3.01 -0.30
N VAL A 299 -12.09 -4.30 -0.18
CA VAL A 299 -12.93 -5.00 -1.15
C VAL A 299 -14.33 -4.39 -1.17
N GLY A 300 -14.85 -4.09 -2.36
CA GLY A 300 -16.20 -3.56 -2.60
C GLY A 300 -16.25 -2.40 -3.60
N GLU A 301 -17.46 -2.10 -4.11
CA GLU A 301 -17.70 -1.12 -5.19
C GLU A 301 -17.48 0.35 -4.79
N VAL A 302 -17.51 0.65 -3.49
CA VAL A 302 -17.45 2.06 -3.03
C VAL A 302 -16.04 2.66 -3.20
N GLY A 303 -15.03 1.82 -3.45
CA GLY A 303 -13.65 2.29 -3.65
C GLY A 303 -13.07 2.97 -2.39
N LEU A 304 -12.60 4.21 -2.53
CA LEU A 304 -12.06 4.98 -1.41
C LEU A 304 -13.16 5.49 -0.48
N ARG A 305 -12.96 5.33 0.82
CA ARG A 305 -13.86 5.81 1.88
C ARG A 305 -13.10 6.67 2.88
N GLY A 306 -13.75 7.72 3.37
CA GLY A 306 -13.24 8.45 4.53
C GLY A 306 -13.53 7.68 5.82
N LEU A 307 -12.52 7.45 6.66
CA LEU A 307 -12.65 6.95 8.02
C LEU A 307 -12.22 8.02 9.02
N GLN A 308 -12.79 7.97 10.23
CA GLN A 308 -12.43 8.89 11.29
C GLN A 308 -11.18 8.37 12.03
N LEU A 309 -10.16 9.20 12.13
CA LEU A 309 -8.98 8.95 12.97
C LEU A 309 -9.24 9.50 14.37
N ALA A 310 -8.93 8.68 15.37
CA ALA A 310 -9.05 9.01 16.78
C ALA A 310 -7.83 8.48 17.55
N ARG A 311 -7.76 8.83 18.81
CA ARG A 311 -6.79 8.25 19.77
C ARG A 311 -7.56 7.58 20.90
N ILE A 312 -7.18 6.36 21.21
CA ILE A 312 -7.58 5.63 22.41
C ILE A 312 -6.55 5.96 23.51
N ASP A 313 -6.99 6.35 24.70
CA ASP A 313 -6.07 6.68 25.80
C ASP A 313 -5.38 5.43 26.34
N SER A 314 -6.08 4.29 26.42
CA SER A 314 -5.49 3.00 26.76
C SER A 314 -6.16 1.83 26.06
N LEU A 315 -5.34 0.85 25.64
CA LEU A 315 -5.75 -0.45 25.11
C LEU A 315 -5.06 -1.54 25.95
N GLU A 316 -5.87 -2.44 26.55
CA GLU A 316 -5.35 -3.56 27.35
C GLU A 316 -5.74 -4.89 26.67
N ILE A 317 -4.74 -5.76 26.42
CA ILE A 317 -4.91 -7.09 25.80
C ILE A 317 -4.19 -8.11 26.70
N GLY A 318 -4.94 -8.86 27.52
CA GLY A 318 -4.33 -9.66 28.58
C GLY A 318 -3.55 -8.76 29.55
N GLU A 319 -2.25 -9.02 29.70
CA GLU A 319 -1.35 -8.24 30.55
C GLU A 319 -0.70 -7.05 29.81
N LEU A 320 -0.75 -7.02 28.47
CA LEU A 320 -0.26 -5.87 27.70
C LEU A 320 -1.14 -4.65 27.95
N ARG A 321 -0.50 -3.54 28.29
CA ARG A 321 -1.14 -2.22 28.35
C ARG A 321 -0.40 -1.24 27.46
N LEU A 322 -1.13 -0.66 26.50
CA LEU A 322 -0.68 0.41 25.62
C LEU A 322 -1.43 1.69 25.93
N ARG A 323 -0.73 2.83 25.90
CA ARG A 323 -1.34 4.16 26.02
C ARG A 323 -1.19 4.93 24.72
N ASN A 324 -2.06 5.92 24.51
CA ASN A 324 -2.05 6.81 23.36
C ASN A 324 -2.08 6.04 22.00
N VAL A 325 -3.03 5.13 21.85
CA VAL A 325 -3.11 4.25 20.67
C VAL A 325 -3.87 4.92 19.54
N PRO A 326 -3.26 5.10 18.33
CA PRO A 326 -3.98 5.45 17.12
C PRO A 326 -5.11 4.46 16.84
N ALA A 327 -6.27 4.97 16.45
CA ALA A 327 -7.41 4.13 16.14
C ALA A 327 -8.29 4.73 15.04
N LEU A 328 -8.96 3.86 14.31
CA LEU A 328 -10.01 4.24 13.37
C LEU A 328 -11.39 4.03 14.02
N ILE A 329 -12.29 4.98 13.80
CA ILE A 329 -13.70 4.79 14.13
C ILE A 329 -14.42 4.33 12.87
N LYS A 330 -15.01 3.15 12.93
CA LYS A 330 -15.70 2.50 11.82
C LYS A 330 -16.90 3.33 11.38
N ASN A 331 -17.07 3.48 10.08
CA ASN A 331 -18.31 4.06 9.55
C ASN A 331 -19.48 3.11 9.82
N PRO A 332 -20.72 3.65 9.89
CA PRO A 332 -21.90 2.81 9.92
C PRO A 332 -21.89 1.80 8.77
N PRO A 333 -22.43 0.58 8.99
CA PRO A 333 -22.61 -0.37 7.92
C PRO A 333 -23.36 0.27 6.74
N LEU A 334 -22.97 -0.08 5.52
CA LEU A 334 -23.76 0.27 4.35
C LEU A 334 -25.12 -0.43 4.43
N ARG A 335 -26.19 0.18 3.89
CA ARG A 335 -27.51 -0.44 3.87
C ARG A 335 -27.42 -1.84 3.21
N ASP A 336 -28.16 -2.78 3.78
CA ASP A 336 -28.25 -4.17 3.31
C ASP A 336 -26.97 -5.00 3.46
N MET A 337 -26.06 -4.58 4.33
CA MET A 337 -24.85 -5.36 4.67
C MET A 337 -25.14 -6.31 5.84
N PRO A 338 -24.80 -7.61 5.71
CA PRO A 338 -25.10 -8.63 6.72
C PRO A 338 -24.08 -8.65 7.86
N THR A 339 -23.43 -7.54 8.18
CA THR A 339 -22.35 -7.49 9.17
C THR A 339 -22.79 -6.95 10.51
N GLN A 340 -22.44 -7.66 11.57
CA GLN A 340 -22.40 -7.09 12.91
C GLN A 340 -21.18 -6.15 13.03
N GLU A 341 -21.38 -5.00 13.65
CA GLU A 341 -20.26 -4.12 14.02
C GLU A 341 -19.40 -4.84 15.06
N THR A 342 -18.15 -5.09 14.72
CA THR A 342 -17.17 -5.72 15.61
C THR A 342 -15.91 -4.88 15.56
N GLU A 343 -15.25 -4.75 16.72
CA GLU A 343 -13.93 -4.15 16.84
C GLU A 343 -12.89 -5.03 16.15
N SER A 344 -11.81 -4.46 15.65
CA SER A 344 -10.66 -5.23 15.19
C SER A 344 -9.35 -4.62 15.64
N LEU A 345 -8.35 -5.46 15.80
CA LEU A 345 -6.98 -5.04 16.08
C LEU A 345 -5.99 -5.87 15.25
N SER A 346 -4.89 -5.23 14.88
CA SER A 346 -3.76 -5.90 14.27
C SER A 346 -2.55 -5.74 15.20
N PRO A 347 -2.00 -6.82 15.78
CA PRO A 347 -0.75 -6.74 16.53
C PRO A 347 0.39 -6.14 15.70
N LEU A 348 0.40 -6.38 14.38
CA LEU A 348 1.39 -5.83 13.46
C LEU A 348 1.32 -4.30 13.38
N ALA A 349 0.10 -3.74 13.39
CA ALA A 349 -0.11 -2.29 13.41
C ALA A 349 0.31 -1.65 14.75
N LEU A 350 0.35 -2.44 15.81
CA LEU A 350 0.88 -2.04 17.12
C LEU A 350 2.42 -2.22 17.20
N GLY A 351 3.06 -2.69 16.13
CA GLY A 351 4.49 -2.93 16.04
C GLY A 351 4.97 -4.23 16.67
N PHE A 352 4.08 -5.22 16.85
CA PHE A 352 4.44 -6.52 17.43
C PHE A 352 4.51 -7.62 16.37
N SER A 353 5.52 -8.47 16.49
CA SER A 353 5.50 -9.82 15.91
C SER A 353 4.41 -10.65 16.60
N MET A 354 3.85 -11.66 15.94
CA MET A 354 2.78 -12.47 16.51
C MET A 354 2.88 -13.95 16.13
N THR A 355 2.39 -14.81 17.00
CA THR A 355 2.18 -16.24 16.73
C THR A 355 0.74 -16.62 17.04
N ILE A 356 0.04 -17.23 16.09
CA ILE A 356 -1.30 -17.80 16.26
C ILE A 356 -1.16 -19.32 16.36
N ASP A 357 -1.47 -19.89 17.51
CA ASP A 357 -1.56 -21.33 17.73
C ASP A 357 -3.03 -21.77 17.73
N TYR A 358 -3.50 -22.22 16.58
CA TYR A 358 -4.90 -22.64 16.42
C TYR A 358 -5.25 -23.89 17.22
N ALA A 359 -4.28 -24.78 17.46
CA ALA A 359 -4.50 -26.01 18.25
C ALA A 359 -4.71 -25.69 19.72
N ARG A 360 -3.89 -24.79 20.27
CA ARG A 360 -3.99 -24.35 21.67
C ARG A 360 -4.96 -23.19 21.88
N ARG A 361 -5.47 -22.58 20.81
CA ARG A 361 -6.30 -21.37 20.87
C ARG A 361 -5.59 -20.20 21.55
N GLN A 362 -4.31 -20.02 21.27
CA GLN A 362 -3.47 -19.00 21.89
C GLN A 362 -2.89 -18.06 20.84
N LEU A 363 -2.95 -16.77 21.15
CA LEU A 363 -2.26 -15.71 20.42
C LEU A 363 -1.13 -15.18 21.30
N THR A 364 0.10 -15.30 20.83
CA THR A 364 1.29 -14.71 21.47
C THR A 364 1.78 -13.56 20.62
N PHE A 365 2.12 -12.44 21.22
CA PHE A 365 2.70 -11.29 20.53
C PHE A 365 3.74 -10.60 21.39
N GLY A 366 4.74 -9.99 20.76
CA GLY A 366 5.85 -9.31 21.39
C GLY A 366 6.76 -8.68 20.34
N ARG A 367 7.72 -7.88 20.77
CA ARG A 367 8.72 -7.32 19.87
C ARG A 367 9.69 -8.39 19.38
N HIS A 368 10.10 -9.27 20.29
CA HIS A 368 11.06 -10.35 20.07
C HIS A 368 10.40 -11.69 20.38
N LEU A 369 10.03 -12.46 19.37
CA LEU A 369 9.47 -13.80 19.58
C LEU A 369 10.56 -14.87 19.55
N ALA A 370 10.36 -15.92 20.37
CA ALA A 370 11.26 -17.07 20.34
C ALA A 370 11.30 -17.73 18.96
N GLN A 371 12.49 -18.00 18.48
CA GLN A 371 12.72 -18.66 17.19
C GLN A 371 12.59 -20.19 17.37
N GLU A 372 11.39 -20.71 17.15
CA GLU A 372 11.11 -22.14 17.19
C GLU A 372 11.29 -22.77 15.81
N PRO A 373 11.66 -24.06 15.70
CA PRO A 373 11.70 -24.76 14.43
C PRO A 373 10.32 -24.79 13.73
N VAL A 374 10.32 -24.51 12.44
CA VAL A 374 9.11 -24.50 11.60
C VAL A 374 9.31 -25.35 10.35
N ASP A 375 8.23 -25.72 9.68
CA ASP A 375 8.28 -26.52 8.46
C ASP A 375 8.50 -25.64 7.22
N PHE A 376 8.00 -24.37 7.28
CA PHE A 376 8.13 -23.43 6.16
C PHE A 376 8.44 -22.03 6.71
N GLU A 377 9.36 -21.36 6.03
CA GLU A 377 9.70 -19.97 6.25
C GLU A 377 9.67 -19.22 4.91
N LEU A 378 8.92 -18.12 4.86
CA LEU A 378 8.76 -17.30 3.68
C LEU A 378 9.22 -15.86 3.97
N PRO A 379 9.93 -15.21 3.05
CA PRO A 379 10.23 -13.79 3.17
C PRO A 379 8.95 -12.95 3.29
N LEU A 380 8.92 -12.06 4.27
CA LEU A 380 7.81 -11.16 4.55
C LEU A 380 8.16 -9.73 4.13
N ARG A 381 7.17 -9.01 3.62
CA ARG A 381 7.22 -7.56 3.40
C ARG A 381 6.06 -6.90 4.14
N LEU A 382 6.38 -5.88 4.92
CA LEU A 382 5.38 -5.03 5.60
C LEU A 382 5.29 -3.67 4.88
N CYS A 383 4.46 -3.60 3.84
CA CYS A 383 4.13 -2.38 3.12
C CYS A 383 2.72 -1.92 3.52
N ARG A 384 2.58 -1.38 4.73
CA ARG A 384 1.34 -1.15 5.48
C ARG A 384 0.64 -2.46 5.88
N LEU A 385 0.55 -3.44 4.98
CA LEU A 385 0.04 -4.78 5.22
C LEU A 385 1.17 -5.82 5.10
N ALA A 386 1.07 -6.91 5.85
CA ALA A 386 2.04 -8.01 5.80
C ALA A 386 1.78 -8.88 4.56
N MET A 387 2.81 -9.10 3.74
CA MET A 387 2.70 -9.80 2.48
C MET A 387 3.81 -10.82 2.28
N VAL A 388 3.49 -11.87 1.53
CA VAL A 388 4.44 -12.88 1.04
C VAL A 388 4.25 -13.06 -0.46
N ASN A 389 5.30 -13.52 -1.15
CA ASN A 389 5.21 -13.85 -2.57
C ASN A 389 4.74 -15.30 -2.77
N GLY A 390 3.91 -15.49 -3.79
CA GLY A 390 3.51 -16.80 -4.29
C GLY A 390 3.57 -16.84 -5.81
N THR A 391 3.76 -18.04 -6.37
CA THR A 391 3.79 -18.26 -7.82
C THR A 391 2.52 -18.99 -8.26
N LEU A 392 1.86 -18.45 -9.26
CA LEU A 392 0.62 -18.97 -9.85
C LEU A 392 0.90 -19.64 -11.18
N ASP A 393 0.38 -20.85 -11.38
CA ASP A 393 0.58 -21.71 -12.56
C ASP A 393 2.06 -21.88 -12.98
N GLY A 394 3.00 -21.62 -12.05
CA GLY A 394 4.44 -21.71 -12.29
C GLY A 394 5.02 -20.61 -13.19
N ILE A 395 4.24 -19.61 -13.54
CA ILE A 395 4.62 -18.56 -14.52
C ILE A 395 4.42 -17.13 -14.04
N HIS A 396 3.59 -16.90 -13.02
CA HIS A 396 3.23 -15.57 -12.56
C HIS A 396 3.46 -15.44 -11.06
N ASP A 397 4.39 -14.59 -10.69
CA ASP A 397 4.63 -14.24 -9.29
C ASP A 397 3.71 -13.11 -8.87
N ALA A 398 3.11 -13.25 -7.69
CA ALA A 398 2.19 -12.27 -7.13
C ALA A 398 2.41 -12.14 -5.61
N ASN A 399 2.20 -10.95 -5.07
CA ASN A 399 2.20 -10.73 -3.63
C ASN A 399 0.82 -11.05 -3.04
N PHE A 400 0.82 -11.63 -1.84
CA PHE A 400 -0.39 -12.00 -1.12
C PHE A 400 -0.38 -11.37 0.27
N VAL A 401 -1.42 -10.61 0.61
CA VAL A 401 -1.63 -10.11 1.97
C VAL A 401 -1.99 -11.27 2.89
N ILE A 402 -1.33 -11.36 4.04
CA ILE A 402 -1.69 -12.29 5.11
C ILE A 402 -2.84 -11.64 5.88
N ASP A 403 -4.05 -12.18 5.68
CA ASP A 403 -5.30 -11.59 6.15
C ASP A 403 -6.06 -12.56 7.07
N THR A 404 -5.83 -12.45 8.38
CA THR A 404 -6.57 -13.26 9.36
C THR A 404 -8.04 -12.85 9.50
N GLY A 405 -8.39 -11.68 8.99
CA GLY A 405 -9.77 -11.20 8.81
C GLY A 405 -10.46 -11.77 7.58
N GLY A 406 -9.71 -12.26 6.57
CA GLY A 406 -10.21 -12.92 5.38
C GLY A 406 -10.52 -14.40 5.60
N GLU A 407 -11.34 -14.99 4.72
CA GLU A 407 -11.75 -16.41 4.86
C GLU A 407 -10.91 -17.33 3.98
N VAL A 408 -10.75 -17.03 2.69
CA VAL A 408 -10.16 -17.88 1.68
C VAL A 408 -8.92 -17.27 1.03
N ILE A 409 -8.23 -18.05 0.19
CA ILE A 409 -7.23 -17.47 -0.72
C ILE A 409 -7.99 -16.79 -1.86
N SER A 410 -7.67 -15.53 -2.12
CA SER A 410 -8.19 -14.79 -3.26
C SER A 410 -7.06 -14.22 -4.12
N ILE A 411 -7.36 -13.90 -5.37
CA ILE A 411 -6.49 -13.17 -6.27
C ILE A 411 -7.20 -11.94 -6.83
N SER A 412 -6.42 -10.95 -7.25
CA SER A 412 -6.97 -9.75 -7.91
C SER A 412 -7.42 -10.06 -9.34
N GLN A 413 -8.33 -9.23 -9.87
CA GLN A 413 -8.71 -9.29 -11.29
C GLN A 413 -7.50 -9.08 -12.20
N ALA A 414 -6.58 -8.21 -11.83
CA ALA A 414 -5.33 -8.00 -12.57
C ALA A 414 -4.47 -9.27 -12.61
N THR A 415 -4.31 -9.98 -11.47
CA THR A 415 -3.61 -11.27 -11.41
C THR A 415 -4.31 -12.34 -12.27
N ALA A 416 -5.63 -12.44 -12.20
CA ALA A 416 -6.38 -13.38 -13.04
C ALA A 416 -6.20 -13.07 -14.53
N SER A 417 -6.19 -11.80 -14.92
CA SER A 417 -5.95 -11.35 -16.30
C SER A 417 -4.54 -11.67 -16.77
N ALA A 418 -3.53 -11.48 -15.94
CA ALA A 418 -2.13 -11.83 -16.23
C ALA A 418 -1.93 -13.34 -16.47
N LEU A 419 -2.75 -14.18 -15.82
CA LEU A 419 -2.79 -15.61 -16.08
C LEU A 419 -3.59 -16.00 -17.35
N GLY A 420 -4.15 -15.04 -18.09
CA GLY A 420 -5.06 -15.30 -19.19
C GLY A 420 -6.40 -15.88 -18.75
N LYS A 421 -6.77 -15.72 -17.47
CA LYS A 421 -7.97 -16.28 -16.83
C LYS A 421 -8.96 -15.19 -16.42
N SER A 422 -9.14 -14.18 -17.26
CA SER A 422 -10.17 -13.14 -17.06
C SER A 422 -11.58 -13.75 -16.97
N ALA A 423 -12.51 -12.98 -16.38
CA ALA A 423 -13.89 -13.45 -16.16
C ALA A 423 -14.55 -14.01 -17.44
N PRO A 424 -14.85 -15.31 -17.52
CA PRO A 424 -15.55 -15.87 -18.67
C PRO A 424 -17.03 -15.44 -18.68
N PRO A 425 -17.72 -15.47 -19.84
CA PRO A 425 -19.13 -15.08 -19.93
C PRO A 425 -20.05 -15.89 -19.00
N ASN A 426 -19.72 -17.16 -18.76
CA ASN A 426 -20.45 -18.08 -17.90
C ASN A 426 -19.81 -18.30 -16.52
N ARG A 427 -19.12 -17.25 -16.00
CA ARG A 427 -18.46 -17.32 -14.70
C ARG A 427 -19.42 -17.66 -13.56
N ILE A 428 -18.93 -18.39 -12.57
CA ILE A 428 -19.63 -18.57 -11.30
C ILE A 428 -19.49 -17.26 -10.52
N ALA A 429 -20.51 -16.41 -10.59
CA ALA A 429 -20.52 -15.14 -9.87
C ALA A 429 -20.67 -15.39 -8.36
N LEU A 430 -19.93 -14.63 -7.56
CA LEU A 430 -19.97 -14.68 -6.11
C LEU A 430 -20.51 -13.37 -5.55
N LYS A 431 -21.20 -13.47 -4.42
CA LYS A 431 -21.56 -12.32 -3.61
C LYS A 431 -20.53 -12.17 -2.50
N VAL A 432 -19.53 -11.32 -2.75
CA VAL A 432 -18.50 -11.00 -1.77
C VAL A 432 -18.72 -9.59 -1.29
N TYR A 433 -18.60 -9.35 0.00
CA TYR A 433 -18.56 -8.00 0.52
C TYR A 433 -17.37 -7.82 1.46
N GLY A 434 -16.82 -6.63 1.42
CA GLY A 434 -15.71 -6.21 2.27
C GLY A 434 -15.99 -4.87 2.93
N THR A 435 -14.95 -4.23 3.41
CA THR A 435 -15.05 -2.95 4.09
C THR A 435 -15.55 -1.81 3.21
N SER A 436 -15.45 -1.93 1.88
CA SER A 436 -15.94 -0.95 0.90
C SER A 436 -17.24 -1.38 0.18
N GLY A 437 -17.99 -2.35 0.73
CA GLY A 437 -19.30 -2.75 0.21
C GLY A 437 -19.28 -4.09 -0.54
N TRP A 438 -20.23 -4.26 -1.45
CA TRP A 438 -20.32 -5.45 -2.29
C TRP A 438 -19.34 -5.39 -3.44
N ASP A 439 -18.62 -6.50 -3.69
CA ASP A 439 -17.94 -6.76 -4.96
C ASP A 439 -18.86 -7.61 -5.82
N ARG A 440 -19.53 -7.00 -6.78
CA ARG A 440 -20.47 -7.65 -7.70
C ARG A 440 -19.76 -8.32 -8.87
N GLU A 441 -18.50 -8.03 -9.07
CA GLU A 441 -17.67 -8.60 -10.13
C GLU A 441 -16.90 -9.82 -9.67
N ALA A 442 -16.94 -10.13 -8.36
CA ALA A 442 -16.28 -11.29 -7.78
C ALA A 442 -16.80 -12.59 -8.42
N PHE A 443 -15.88 -13.51 -8.69
CA PHE A 443 -16.22 -14.82 -9.26
C PHE A 443 -15.27 -15.91 -8.76
N LEU A 444 -15.71 -17.16 -8.91
CA LEU A 444 -14.89 -18.32 -8.63
C LEU A 444 -14.08 -18.69 -9.87
N LEU A 445 -12.77 -18.78 -9.71
CA LEU A 445 -11.83 -19.26 -10.71
C LEU A 445 -11.38 -20.67 -10.30
N PRO A 446 -11.81 -21.73 -10.98
CA PRO A 446 -11.34 -23.09 -10.70
C PRO A 446 -9.95 -23.32 -11.30
N GLY A 447 -9.19 -24.19 -10.68
CA GLY A 447 -8.03 -24.82 -11.29
C GLY A 447 -6.79 -23.92 -11.44
N VAL A 448 -6.38 -23.25 -10.38
CA VAL A 448 -5.09 -22.54 -10.34
C VAL A 448 -4.09 -23.35 -9.52
N ASN A 449 -2.87 -23.50 -10.03
CA ASN A 449 -1.77 -24.04 -9.25
C ASN A 449 -1.11 -22.88 -8.49
N LEU A 450 -0.94 -23.05 -7.18
CA LEU A 450 -0.36 -22.03 -6.31
C LEU A 450 0.81 -22.62 -5.53
N THR A 451 1.91 -21.91 -5.50
CA THR A 451 3.11 -22.27 -4.75
C THR A 451 3.55 -21.15 -3.85
N PHE A 452 3.75 -21.43 -2.57
CA PHE A 452 4.44 -20.58 -1.61
C PHE A 452 5.70 -21.32 -1.14
N SER A 453 6.87 -21.01 -1.70
CA SER A 453 8.10 -21.77 -1.44
C SER A 453 7.90 -23.28 -1.68
N ALA A 454 7.95 -24.12 -0.63
CA ALA A 454 7.71 -25.56 -0.71
C ALA A 454 6.23 -25.96 -0.58
N ILE A 455 5.34 -25.06 -0.21
CA ILE A 455 3.89 -25.32 -0.09
C ILE A 455 3.28 -25.27 -1.48
N ARG A 456 2.62 -26.36 -1.90
CA ARG A 456 2.02 -26.48 -3.24
C ARG A 456 0.55 -26.84 -3.17
N TYR A 457 -0.25 -26.14 -3.94
CA TYR A 457 -1.65 -26.43 -4.21
C TYR A 457 -1.82 -26.63 -5.71
N THR A 458 -2.40 -27.77 -6.11
CA THR A 458 -2.72 -28.07 -7.51
C THR A 458 -4.21 -27.97 -7.72
N ASN A 459 -4.61 -27.37 -8.84
CA ASN A 459 -6.02 -27.24 -9.23
C ASN A 459 -6.89 -26.59 -8.11
N TYR A 460 -6.35 -25.56 -7.44
CA TYR A 460 -7.01 -24.93 -6.30
C TYR A 460 -8.04 -23.90 -6.77
N PRO A 461 -9.28 -23.91 -6.25
CA PRO A 461 -10.27 -22.89 -6.58
C PRO A 461 -9.96 -21.59 -5.84
N MET A 462 -9.95 -20.47 -6.57
CA MET A 462 -9.69 -19.15 -6.00
C MET A 462 -10.85 -18.20 -6.22
N VAL A 463 -11.05 -17.32 -5.27
CA VAL A 463 -11.96 -16.19 -5.44
C VAL A 463 -11.21 -15.05 -6.12
N VAL A 464 -11.76 -14.53 -7.21
CA VAL A 464 -11.23 -13.33 -7.87
C VAL A 464 -11.99 -12.12 -7.37
N LEU A 465 -11.24 -11.10 -6.93
CA LEU A 465 -11.75 -9.87 -6.32
C LEU A 465 -11.24 -8.64 -7.07
N ASN A 466 -12.04 -7.57 -7.05
CA ASN A 466 -11.55 -6.26 -7.44
C ASN A 466 -10.71 -5.65 -6.31
N LEU A 467 -9.40 -5.56 -6.52
CA LEU A 467 -8.42 -4.97 -5.59
C LEU A 467 -7.79 -3.70 -6.14
N ASP A 468 -8.41 -3.03 -7.13
CA ASP A 468 -7.83 -1.83 -7.78
C ASP A 468 -7.75 -0.65 -6.83
N ALA A 469 -8.82 -0.38 -6.06
CA ALA A 469 -8.82 0.73 -5.11
C ALA A 469 -7.78 0.54 -3.97
N PRO A 470 -7.69 -0.63 -3.31
CA PRO A 470 -6.60 -0.90 -2.36
C PRO A 470 -5.21 -0.80 -3.02
N SER A 471 -5.02 -1.34 -4.23
CA SER A 471 -3.75 -1.26 -4.96
C SER A 471 -3.34 0.19 -5.24
N ALA A 472 -4.27 1.02 -5.70
CA ALA A 472 -4.03 2.44 -5.95
C ALA A 472 -3.69 3.20 -4.65
N LEU A 473 -4.35 2.89 -3.53
CA LEU A 473 -4.07 3.51 -2.23
C LEU A 473 -2.69 3.12 -1.70
N LEU A 474 -2.28 1.87 -1.89
CA LEU A 474 -0.97 1.36 -1.46
C LEU A 474 0.18 1.77 -2.40
N GLY A 475 -0.15 2.15 -3.64
CA GLY A 475 0.83 2.54 -4.67
C GLY A 475 1.54 1.35 -5.33
N PHE A 476 0.97 0.15 -5.24
CA PHE A 476 1.41 -1.05 -5.96
C PHE A 476 0.28 -2.06 -6.14
N GLN A 477 0.40 -2.92 -7.15
CA GLN A 477 -0.58 -3.94 -7.47
C GLN A 477 -0.64 -5.01 -6.37
N LEU A 478 -1.81 -5.20 -5.77
CA LEU A 478 -2.08 -6.34 -4.91
C LEU A 478 -2.37 -7.58 -5.77
N GLY A 479 -1.64 -8.66 -5.50
CA GLY A 479 -1.83 -9.93 -6.19
C GLY A 479 -3.02 -10.72 -5.65
N GLY A 480 -3.19 -10.74 -4.31
CA GLY A 480 -4.26 -11.46 -3.65
C GLY A 480 -4.18 -11.40 -2.13
N THR A 481 -4.95 -12.26 -1.47
CA THR A 481 -4.96 -12.43 -0.01
C THR A 481 -4.88 -13.90 0.38
N ILE A 482 -4.32 -14.17 1.56
CA ILE A 482 -4.29 -15.49 2.19
C ILE A 482 -5.14 -15.42 3.45
N GLY A 483 -6.30 -16.09 3.43
CA GLY A 483 -7.24 -16.06 4.53
C GLY A 483 -7.14 -17.23 5.51
N HIS A 484 -8.07 -17.25 6.46
CA HIS A 484 -8.12 -18.16 7.59
C HIS A 484 -8.05 -19.65 7.19
N LYS A 485 -8.76 -20.07 6.12
CA LYS A 485 -8.77 -21.48 5.68
C LYS A 485 -7.40 -22.03 5.26
N PHE A 486 -6.47 -21.15 4.88
CA PHE A 486 -5.08 -21.52 4.69
C PHE A 486 -4.34 -21.49 6.03
N LEU A 487 -4.43 -20.36 6.73
CA LEU A 487 -3.63 -20.09 7.92
C LEU A 487 -3.90 -21.06 9.05
N SER A 488 -5.16 -21.49 9.23
CA SER A 488 -5.56 -22.41 10.31
C SER A 488 -4.99 -23.83 10.21
N LYS A 489 -4.36 -24.18 9.09
CA LYS A 489 -3.63 -25.46 8.92
C LYS A 489 -2.27 -25.45 9.61
N TYR A 490 -1.84 -24.29 10.09
CA TYR A 490 -0.52 -24.07 10.64
C TYR A 490 -0.60 -23.37 11.99
N ARG A 491 0.42 -23.55 12.80
CA ARG A 491 0.80 -22.54 13.77
C ARG A 491 1.53 -21.44 13.00
N VAL A 492 0.99 -20.24 13.02
CA VAL A 492 1.40 -19.12 12.16
C VAL A 492 2.22 -18.12 12.96
N GLY A 493 3.46 -17.93 12.59
CA GLY A 493 4.31 -16.86 13.12
C GLY A 493 4.51 -15.75 12.07
N ILE A 494 4.19 -14.51 12.43
CA ILE A 494 4.52 -13.32 11.63
C ILE A 494 5.60 -12.58 12.40
N ASP A 495 6.83 -12.68 11.91
CA ASP A 495 8.02 -12.16 12.57
C ASP A 495 8.47 -10.86 11.86
N LEU A 496 8.23 -9.73 12.51
CA LEU A 496 8.62 -8.43 11.98
C LEU A 496 10.12 -8.16 12.14
N GLU A 497 10.74 -8.71 13.17
CA GLU A 497 12.18 -8.54 13.44
C GLU A 497 13.03 -9.17 12.32
N HIS A 498 12.69 -10.40 11.92
CA HIS A 498 13.39 -11.14 10.88
C HIS A 498 12.74 -11.01 9.49
N SER A 499 11.58 -10.32 9.42
CA SER A 499 10.80 -10.16 8.18
C SER A 499 10.46 -11.51 7.54
N THR A 500 9.86 -12.43 8.32
CA THR A 500 9.48 -13.77 7.88
C THR A 500 8.06 -14.15 8.29
N LEU A 501 7.38 -14.89 7.42
CA LEU A 501 6.20 -15.69 7.76
C LEU A 501 6.67 -17.11 8.05
N ARG A 502 6.39 -17.60 9.25
CA ARG A 502 6.84 -18.88 9.79
C ARG A 502 5.65 -19.79 10.01
N LEU A 503 5.65 -20.94 9.36
CA LEU A 503 4.53 -21.88 9.36
C LEU A 503 4.98 -23.24 9.85
N LYS A 504 4.31 -23.74 10.91
CA LYS A 504 4.47 -25.10 11.40
C LYS A 504 3.15 -25.84 11.23
N ALA A 505 3.15 -26.92 10.47
CA ALA A 505 1.95 -27.71 10.22
C ALA A 505 1.35 -28.23 11.54
N VAL A 506 0.05 -28.09 11.69
CA VAL A 506 -0.66 -28.69 12.82
C VAL A 506 -0.81 -30.17 12.51
N THR A 507 -0.09 -31.03 13.26
CA THR A 507 -0.33 -32.49 13.22
C THR A 507 -1.72 -32.78 13.73
N SER A 508 -2.57 -33.33 12.87
CA SER A 508 -3.94 -33.78 13.19
C SER A 508 -3.93 -34.91 14.21
#